data_e95d2e08aa19a29cd3e4effaa8b8ad97
#
_entry.id   e95d2e08aa19a29cd3e4effaa8b8ad97
#
_cell.length_a   1.000
_cell.length_b   1.000
_cell.length_c   1.000
_cell.angle_alpha   90.00
_cell.angle_beta   90.00
_cell.angle_gamma   90.00
#
_symmetry.space_group_name_H-M   'P 1'
#
loop_
_entity.id
_entity.type
_entity.pdbx_description
1 polymer ?
#
loop_
_entity_poly.entity_id
_entity_poly.type
_entity_poly.pdbx_seq_one_letter_code
_entity_poly.pdbx_strand_id
1 'polypeptide(L)'
;VDEIDKAFAGTQNGGGDSGTTSRVLATFITWLSEKTTPVFVVATANNIEWIPPEVIRKGRFDEIFFIGLPSDKEKELIFKVHLSRLRPKSWTSYDIPYLTKLAKNFSGAEVEESITEAMHIAFSENREFTTDDIISSIQQSIPLAELNHEKIDELQEWADAGKIRLAS
;
A
#
# COMPACT_ATOMS: atom_id res chain seq x y z
N VAL A 1 7.71 -7.88 8.71
CA VAL A 1 6.51 -8.03 9.55
C VAL A 1 5.42 -7.20 8.91
N ASP A 2 4.36 -7.86 8.47
CA ASP A 2 3.25 -7.19 7.80
C ASP A 2 2.14 -6.86 8.80
N GLU A 3 1.50 -5.68 8.61
CA GLU A 3 0.36 -5.20 9.41
C GLU A 3 0.60 -5.26 10.94
N ILE A 4 1.73 -4.73 11.38
CA ILE A 4 2.12 -4.78 12.81
C ILE A 4 1.09 -4.10 13.73
N ASP A 5 0.36 -3.11 13.23
CA ASP A 5 -0.70 -2.40 13.94
C ASP A 5 -1.84 -3.34 14.39
N LYS A 6 -2.19 -4.35 13.58
CA LYS A 6 -3.23 -5.33 13.96
C LYS A 6 -2.86 -6.11 15.22
N ALA A 7 -1.58 -6.39 15.41
CA ALA A 7 -1.10 -7.06 16.60
C ALA A 7 -1.26 -6.18 17.86
N PHE A 8 -1.21 -4.84 17.72
CA PHE A 8 -1.43 -3.91 18.83
C PHE A 8 -2.91 -3.60 19.07
N ALA A 9 -3.76 -3.62 18.05
CA ALA A 9 -5.20 -3.39 18.18
C ALA A 9 -5.88 -4.37 19.16
N GLY A 10 -5.45 -5.62 19.17
CA GLY A 10 -5.96 -6.66 20.10
C GLY A 10 -5.65 -6.41 21.58
N THR A 11 -4.69 -5.55 21.90
CA THR A 11 -4.30 -5.26 23.30
C THR A 11 -5.19 -4.19 23.95
N GLN A 12 -5.89 -3.37 23.17
CA GLN A 12 -6.76 -2.31 23.69
C GLN A 12 -8.19 -2.81 23.99
N ASN A 13 -8.63 -3.88 23.38
CA ASN A 13 -10.03 -4.34 23.47
C ASN A 13 -10.25 -5.58 24.38
N GLY A 14 -9.56 -5.74 25.47
CA GLY A 14 -9.94 -6.59 26.65
C GLY A 14 -10.54 -7.98 26.43
N GLY A 15 -10.54 -8.56 25.23
CA GLY A 15 -11.19 -9.82 24.89
C GLY A 15 -10.21 -11.00 24.79
N GLY A 16 -10.40 -11.95 25.61
CA GLY A 16 -10.03 -13.39 25.62
C GLY A 16 -8.60 -13.87 25.31
N ASP A 17 -7.87 -13.29 24.37
CA ASP A 17 -6.52 -13.77 23.98
C ASP A 17 -5.45 -12.65 24.03
N SER A 18 -5.79 -11.52 24.61
CA SER A 18 -4.96 -10.32 24.70
C SER A 18 -3.64 -10.53 25.44
N GLY A 19 -3.59 -11.47 26.38
CA GLY A 19 -2.41 -11.70 27.20
C GLY A 19 -1.25 -12.34 26.43
N THR A 20 -1.53 -13.27 25.52
CA THR A 20 -0.51 -13.95 24.72
C THR A 20 0.06 -13.00 23.65
N THR A 21 -0.81 -12.31 22.93
CA THR A 21 -0.41 -11.34 21.91
C THR A 21 0.42 -10.20 22.52
N SER A 22 0.01 -9.64 23.66
CA SER A 22 0.75 -8.61 24.38
C SER A 22 2.15 -9.08 24.80
N ARG A 23 2.31 -10.32 25.24
CA ARG A 23 3.62 -10.89 25.62
C ARG A 23 4.53 -11.06 24.40
N VAL A 24 3.99 -11.58 23.30
CA VAL A 24 4.76 -11.73 22.03
C VAL A 24 5.25 -10.38 21.55
N LEU A 25 4.37 -9.35 21.55
CA LEU A 25 4.72 -8.01 21.18
C LEU A 25 5.78 -7.38 22.11
N ALA A 26 5.62 -7.52 23.41
CA ALA A 26 6.62 -7.06 24.38
C ALA A 26 7.99 -7.71 24.15
N THR A 27 8.00 -9.02 23.88
CA THR A 27 9.22 -9.76 23.53
C THR A 27 9.84 -9.24 22.24
N PHE A 28 9.02 -8.99 21.19
CA PHE A 28 9.48 -8.44 19.92
C PHE A 28 10.08 -7.05 20.08
N ILE A 29 9.45 -6.17 20.85
CA ILE A 29 9.94 -4.81 21.15
C ILE A 29 11.27 -4.86 21.90
N THR A 30 11.38 -5.74 22.89
CA THR A 30 12.61 -5.96 23.65
C THR A 30 13.71 -6.45 22.73
N TRP A 31 13.42 -7.45 21.90
CA TRP A 31 14.37 -7.97 20.91
C TRP A 31 14.85 -6.89 19.93
N LEU A 32 13.95 -6.03 19.41
CA LEU A 32 14.34 -4.91 18.55
C LEU A 32 15.35 -3.98 19.21
N SER A 33 15.24 -3.76 20.52
CA SER A 33 16.11 -2.87 21.30
C SER A 33 17.45 -3.52 21.66
N GLU A 34 17.47 -4.83 21.90
CA GLU A 34 18.60 -5.57 22.46
C GLU A 34 19.42 -6.33 21.40
N LYS A 35 18.90 -6.40 20.16
CA LYS A 35 19.57 -7.15 19.10
C LYS A 35 20.99 -6.61 18.85
N THR A 36 21.97 -7.51 18.92
CA THR A 36 23.36 -7.22 18.61
C THR A 36 23.78 -7.71 17.24
N THR A 37 22.99 -8.62 16.66
CA THR A 37 23.22 -9.18 15.33
C THR A 37 22.72 -8.21 14.26
N PRO A 38 23.43 -8.02 13.14
CA PRO A 38 22.97 -7.15 12.04
C PRO A 38 21.77 -7.78 11.33
N VAL A 39 20.57 -7.37 11.72
CA VAL A 39 19.30 -7.79 11.12
C VAL A 39 18.58 -6.56 10.58
N PHE A 40 18.15 -6.63 9.32
CA PHE A 40 17.29 -5.63 8.71
C PHE A 40 15.84 -6.03 8.92
N VAL A 41 15.08 -5.15 9.56
CA VAL A 41 13.66 -5.37 9.88
C VAL A 41 12.82 -4.37 9.13
N VAL A 42 11.88 -4.87 8.33
CA VAL A 42 10.84 -4.08 7.68
C VAL A 42 9.49 -4.45 8.30
N ALA A 43 8.73 -3.43 8.70
CA ALA A 43 7.36 -3.60 9.16
C ALA A 43 6.42 -2.67 8.39
N THR A 44 5.20 -3.13 8.11
CA THR A 44 4.13 -2.33 7.54
C THR A 44 3.03 -2.09 8.56
N ALA A 45 2.34 -0.97 8.45
CA ALA A 45 1.18 -0.65 9.27
C ALA A 45 0.20 0.23 8.48
N ASN A 46 -1.09 0.00 8.69
CA ASN A 46 -2.18 0.78 8.10
C ASN A 46 -2.72 1.83 9.08
N ASN A 47 -2.53 1.62 10.38
CA ASN A 47 -2.98 2.53 11.41
C ASN A 47 -1.89 2.80 12.44
N ILE A 48 -1.26 3.96 12.30
CA ILE A 48 -0.15 4.38 13.17
C ILE A 48 -0.61 4.64 14.61
N GLU A 49 -1.86 5.04 14.82
CA GLU A 49 -2.40 5.34 16.16
C GLU A 49 -2.47 4.11 17.06
N TRP A 50 -2.58 2.92 16.45
CA TRP A 50 -2.58 1.67 17.19
C TRP A 50 -1.19 1.22 17.64
N ILE A 51 -0.16 1.82 17.04
CA ILE A 51 1.23 1.49 17.39
C ILE A 51 1.66 2.31 18.61
N PRO A 52 2.04 1.64 19.72
CA PRO A 52 2.52 2.35 20.89
C PRO A 52 3.72 3.25 20.56
N PRO A 53 3.79 4.47 21.14
CA PRO A 53 4.91 5.41 20.90
C PRO A 53 6.30 4.80 21.18
N GLU A 54 6.36 3.81 22.07
CA GLU A 54 7.57 3.09 22.39
C GLU A 54 8.14 2.35 21.19
N VAL A 55 7.29 1.81 20.31
CA VAL A 55 7.69 1.04 19.10
C VAL A 55 8.38 1.97 18.10
N ILE A 56 7.85 3.18 17.95
CA ILE A 56 8.29 4.19 16.97
C ILE A 56 9.54 4.96 17.44
N ARG A 57 9.97 4.75 18.69
CA ARG A 57 11.11 5.45 19.27
C ARG A 57 12.41 4.99 18.61
N LYS A 58 13.33 5.96 18.36
CA LYS A 58 14.69 5.70 17.87
C LYS A 58 15.40 4.61 18.68
N GLY A 59 16.11 3.72 17.99
CA GLY A 59 16.75 2.54 18.57
C GLY A 59 15.90 1.27 18.49
N ARG A 60 14.69 1.35 17.91
CA ARG A 60 13.83 0.19 17.57
C ARG A 60 13.57 0.14 16.07
N PHE A 61 12.85 1.13 15.54
CA PHE A 61 12.83 1.42 14.11
C PHE A 61 13.65 2.68 13.85
N ASP A 62 14.63 2.59 12.98
CA ASP A 62 15.55 3.69 12.70
C ASP A 62 14.90 4.74 11.82
N GLU A 63 14.05 4.29 10.89
CA GLU A 63 13.33 5.15 9.94
C GLU A 63 11.88 4.69 9.76
N ILE A 64 11.00 5.67 9.61
CA ILE A 64 9.58 5.47 9.32
C ILE A 64 9.27 6.23 8.05
N PHE A 65 8.65 5.53 7.11
CA PHE A 65 8.25 6.10 5.83
C PHE A 65 6.73 6.05 5.68
N PHE A 66 6.17 7.15 5.22
CA PHE A 66 4.80 7.19 4.75
C PHE A 66 4.78 6.84 3.26
N ILE A 67 3.93 5.90 2.91
CA ILE A 67 3.67 5.51 1.53
C ILE A 67 2.27 6.01 1.19
N GLY A 68 2.21 7.13 0.47
CA GLY A 68 0.97 7.72 -0.01
C GLY A 68 0.48 7.10 -1.31
N LEU A 69 -0.50 7.76 -1.92
CA LEU A 69 -0.93 7.40 -3.27
C LEU A 69 0.20 7.68 -4.27
N PRO A 70 0.36 6.84 -5.29
CA PRO A 70 1.42 7.03 -6.28
C PRO A 70 1.19 8.30 -7.09
N SER A 71 2.26 9.05 -7.32
CA SER A 71 2.29 10.15 -8.27
C SER A 71 2.03 9.67 -9.71
N ASP A 72 1.75 10.57 -10.63
CA ASP A 72 1.51 10.18 -12.02
C ASP A 72 2.70 9.44 -12.65
N LYS A 73 3.93 9.85 -12.32
CA LYS A 73 5.14 9.16 -12.77
C LYS A 73 5.25 7.74 -12.22
N GLU A 74 4.88 7.55 -10.98
CA GLU A 74 4.88 6.22 -10.35
C GLU A 74 3.75 5.35 -10.92
N LYS A 75 2.56 5.91 -11.14
CA LYS A 75 1.46 5.20 -11.82
C LYS A 75 1.85 4.73 -13.23
N GLU A 76 2.54 5.58 -14.01
CA GLU A 76 3.09 5.17 -15.31
C GLU A 76 4.03 3.97 -15.18
N LEU A 77 4.90 3.96 -14.17
CA LEU A 77 5.79 2.83 -13.91
C LEU A 77 5.02 1.58 -13.47
N ILE A 78 3.98 1.73 -12.65
CA ILE A 78 3.14 0.63 -12.20
C ILE A 78 2.42 0.01 -13.41
N PHE A 79 1.75 0.80 -14.25
CA PHE A 79 1.14 0.32 -15.50
C PHE A 79 2.16 -0.41 -16.36
N LYS A 80 3.34 0.18 -16.56
CA LYS A 80 4.41 -0.42 -17.35
C LYS A 80 4.85 -1.77 -16.79
N VAL A 81 5.05 -1.88 -15.50
CA VAL A 81 5.47 -3.12 -14.83
C VAL A 81 4.44 -4.22 -15.06
N HIS A 82 3.16 -3.94 -14.77
CA HIS A 82 2.10 -4.94 -14.92
C HIS A 82 1.86 -5.31 -16.38
N LEU A 83 1.74 -4.34 -17.28
CA LEU A 83 1.53 -4.60 -18.71
C LEU A 83 2.72 -5.33 -19.34
N SER A 84 3.97 -4.96 -19.02
CA SER A 84 5.14 -5.65 -19.56
C SER A 84 5.28 -7.09 -19.04
N ARG A 85 4.85 -7.35 -17.81
CA ARG A 85 4.82 -8.71 -17.25
C ARG A 85 3.77 -9.59 -17.95
N LEU A 86 2.58 -9.02 -18.19
CA LEU A 86 1.46 -9.74 -18.80
C LEU A 86 1.63 -9.86 -20.32
N ARG A 87 2.15 -8.84 -20.98
CA ARG A 87 2.30 -8.74 -22.44
C ARG A 87 3.70 -8.24 -22.83
N PRO A 88 4.75 -9.07 -22.63
CA PRO A 88 6.14 -8.63 -22.85
C PRO A 88 6.43 -8.09 -24.25
N LYS A 89 5.69 -8.57 -25.26
CA LYS A 89 5.91 -8.20 -26.67
C LYS A 89 5.07 -7.02 -27.15
N SER A 90 3.95 -6.72 -26.48
CA SER A 90 2.95 -5.75 -26.96
C SER A 90 2.56 -4.67 -25.94
N TRP A 91 3.18 -4.64 -24.76
CA TRP A 91 2.85 -3.65 -23.73
C TRP A 91 3.00 -2.19 -24.21
N THR A 92 3.88 -1.93 -25.18
CA THR A 92 4.08 -0.60 -25.76
C THR A 92 2.92 -0.11 -26.64
N SER A 93 1.96 -0.97 -26.97
CA SER A 93 0.76 -0.58 -27.71
C SER A 93 -0.33 0.04 -26.83
N TYR A 94 -0.20 -0.06 -25.50
CA TYR A 94 -1.14 0.55 -24.56
C TYR A 94 -0.81 2.02 -24.32
N ASP A 95 -1.82 2.88 -24.28
CA ASP A 95 -1.65 4.32 -23.99
C ASP A 95 -1.51 4.58 -22.49
N ILE A 96 -0.34 4.21 -21.95
CA ILE A 96 -0.04 4.35 -20.52
C ILE A 96 -0.19 5.81 -20.04
N PRO A 97 0.29 6.84 -20.76
CA PRO A 97 0.11 8.23 -20.33
C PRO A 97 -1.38 8.63 -20.18
N TYR A 98 -2.23 8.13 -21.04
CA TYR A 98 -3.67 8.40 -20.96
C TYR A 98 -4.32 7.65 -19.80
N LEU A 99 -4.01 6.36 -19.64
CA LEU A 99 -4.48 5.53 -18.52
C LEU A 99 -4.09 6.16 -17.17
N THR A 100 -2.85 6.65 -17.05
CA THR A 100 -2.37 7.31 -15.83
C THR A 100 -3.21 8.54 -15.47
N LYS A 101 -3.56 9.36 -16.45
CA LYS A 101 -4.40 10.57 -16.25
C LYS A 101 -5.82 10.21 -15.80
N LEU A 102 -6.36 9.09 -16.26
CA LEU A 102 -7.68 8.62 -15.86
C LEU A 102 -7.68 8.00 -14.46
N ALA A 103 -6.63 7.28 -14.11
CA ALA A 103 -6.47 6.60 -12.81
C ALA A 103 -6.15 7.59 -11.67
N LYS A 104 -6.92 8.68 -11.55
CA LYS A 104 -6.79 9.64 -10.45
C LYS A 104 -7.07 8.94 -9.14
N ASN A 105 -6.28 9.26 -8.12
CA ASN A 105 -6.44 8.73 -6.76
C ASN A 105 -6.37 7.20 -6.65
N PHE A 106 -5.92 6.48 -7.69
CA PHE A 106 -5.72 5.05 -7.64
C PHE A 106 -4.43 4.72 -6.89
N SER A 107 -4.52 3.71 -6.03
CA SER A 107 -3.37 3.01 -5.45
C SER A 107 -2.73 2.09 -6.50
N GLY A 108 -1.54 1.56 -6.20
CA GLY A 108 -0.89 0.59 -7.08
C GLY A 108 -1.71 -0.70 -7.28
N ALA A 109 -2.41 -1.15 -6.24
CA ALA A 109 -3.29 -2.32 -6.30
C ALA A 109 -4.49 -2.07 -7.23
N GLU A 110 -5.11 -0.90 -7.17
CA GLU A 110 -6.24 -0.55 -8.05
C GLU A 110 -5.82 -0.42 -9.52
N VAL A 111 -4.59 0.03 -9.77
CA VAL A 111 -4.02 0.00 -11.13
C VAL A 111 -3.88 -1.44 -11.63
N GLU A 112 -3.35 -2.37 -10.81
CA GLU A 112 -3.27 -3.79 -11.16
C GLU A 112 -4.65 -4.40 -11.38
N GLU A 113 -5.60 -4.10 -10.50
CA GLU A 113 -6.99 -4.58 -10.59
C GLU A 113 -7.66 -4.12 -11.88
N SER A 114 -7.48 -2.86 -12.29
CA SER A 114 -8.05 -2.34 -13.54
C SER A 114 -7.56 -3.09 -14.78
N ILE A 115 -6.29 -3.49 -14.80
CA ILE A 115 -5.73 -4.32 -15.88
C ILE A 115 -6.31 -5.73 -15.84
N THR A 116 -6.44 -6.30 -14.65
CA THR A 116 -6.97 -7.65 -14.45
C THR A 116 -8.43 -7.73 -14.89
N GLU A 117 -9.24 -6.74 -14.53
CA GLU A 117 -10.64 -6.64 -14.93
C GLU A 117 -10.78 -6.51 -16.46
N ALA A 118 -9.97 -5.64 -17.07
CA ALA A 118 -9.92 -5.53 -18.55
C ALA A 118 -9.59 -6.87 -19.23
N MET A 119 -8.69 -7.66 -18.65
CA MET A 119 -8.38 -9.01 -19.13
C MET A 119 -9.58 -9.95 -19.01
N HIS A 120 -10.32 -9.91 -17.90
CA HIS A 120 -11.52 -10.74 -17.70
C HIS A 120 -12.62 -10.41 -18.72
N ILE A 121 -12.88 -9.13 -18.96
CA ILE A 121 -13.86 -8.66 -19.94
C ILE A 121 -13.49 -9.20 -21.33
N ALA A 122 -12.26 -8.94 -21.78
CA ALA A 122 -11.81 -9.37 -23.11
C ALA A 122 -11.79 -10.89 -23.26
N PHE A 123 -11.41 -11.61 -22.19
CA PHE A 123 -11.44 -13.08 -22.19
C PHE A 123 -12.85 -13.63 -22.37
N SER A 124 -13.86 -13.02 -21.74
CA SER A 124 -15.25 -13.43 -21.92
C SER A 124 -15.74 -13.27 -23.37
N GLU A 125 -15.13 -12.36 -24.11
CA GLU A 125 -15.41 -12.09 -25.53
C GLU A 125 -14.47 -12.83 -26.49
N ASN A 126 -13.61 -13.74 -25.98
CA ASN A 126 -12.62 -14.50 -26.75
C ASN A 126 -11.66 -13.59 -27.57
N ARG A 127 -11.28 -12.46 -27.06
CA ARG A 127 -10.34 -11.52 -27.69
C ARG A 127 -9.23 -11.08 -26.74
N GLU A 128 -8.22 -10.43 -27.29
CA GLU A 128 -7.19 -9.75 -26.51
C GLU A 128 -7.74 -8.43 -25.94
N PHE A 129 -7.30 -8.07 -24.71
CA PHE A 129 -7.67 -6.81 -24.10
C PHE A 129 -6.89 -5.64 -24.70
N THR A 130 -7.49 -4.47 -24.66
CA THR A 130 -7.00 -3.23 -25.27
C THR A 130 -6.92 -2.12 -24.25
N THR A 131 -6.41 -0.95 -24.65
CA THR A 131 -6.45 0.27 -23.84
C THR A 131 -7.89 0.63 -23.45
N ASP A 132 -8.86 0.46 -24.35
CA ASP A 132 -10.26 0.81 -24.11
C ASP A 132 -10.90 -0.05 -23.02
N ASP A 133 -10.50 -1.31 -22.91
CA ASP A 133 -10.97 -2.20 -21.83
C ASP A 133 -10.48 -1.72 -20.48
N ILE A 134 -9.19 -1.29 -20.38
CA ILE A 134 -8.63 -0.72 -19.16
C ILE A 134 -9.32 0.60 -18.82
N ILE A 135 -9.57 1.46 -19.81
CA ILE A 135 -10.33 2.72 -19.62
C ILE A 135 -11.71 2.41 -19.03
N SER A 136 -12.41 1.44 -19.58
CA SER A 136 -13.73 1.06 -19.09
C SER A 136 -13.69 0.56 -17.65
N SER A 137 -12.70 -0.25 -17.31
CA SER A 137 -12.49 -0.72 -15.94
C SER A 137 -12.20 0.44 -14.97
N ILE A 138 -11.29 1.37 -15.32
CA ILE A 138 -10.99 2.54 -14.51
C ILE A 138 -12.23 3.39 -14.27
N GLN A 139 -13.05 3.63 -15.30
CA GLN A 139 -14.26 4.45 -15.21
C GLN A 139 -15.37 3.83 -14.36
N GLN A 140 -15.39 2.51 -14.23
CA GLN A 140 -16.37 1.78 -13.41
C GLN A 140 -15.90 1.62 -11.95
N SER A 141 -14.62 1.85 -11.68
CA SER A 141 -14.05 1.73 -10.35
C SER A 141 -14.21 3.03 -9.56
N ILE A 142 -14.51 2.91 -8.27
CA ILE A 142 -14.47 4.03 -7.32
C ILE A 142 -13.21 3.89 -6.48
N PRO A 143 -12.24 4.83 -6.56
CA PRO A 143 -11.01 4.73 -5.80
C PRO A 143 -11.27 4.68 -4.29
N LEU A 144 -10.58 3.78 -3.58
CA LEU A 144 -10.65 3.71 -2.11
C LEU A 144 -10.25 5.04 -1.44
N ALA A 145 -9.39 5.79 -2.09
CA ALA A 145 -8.99 7.12 -1.64
C ALA A 145 -10.15 8.12 -1.59
N GLU A 146 -11.15 7.98 -2.46
CA GLU A 146 -12.36 8.82 -2.42
C GLU A 146 -13.32 8.39 -1.30
N LEU A 147 -13.33 7.10 -0.98
CA LEU A 147 -14.16 6.56 0.12
C LEU A 147 -13.56 6.85 1.51
N ASN A 148 -12.25 6.99 1.61
CA ASN A 148 -11.51 7.16 2.86
C ASN A 148 -10.64 8.43 2.86
N HIS A 149 -11.06 9.48 2.16
CA HIS A 149 -10.27 10.70 1.98
C HIS A 149 -9.84 11.33 3.32
N GLU A 150 -10.73 11.41 4.32
CA GLU A 150 -10.42 11.99 5.64
C GLU A 150 -9.19 11.31 6.28
N LYS A 151 -9.13 9.99 6.26
CA LYS A 151 -8.03 9.24 6.85
C LYS A 151 -6.72 9.39 6.06
N ILE A 152 -6.80 9.51 4.75
CA ILE A 152 -5.62 9.71 3.90
C ILE A 152 -5.08 11.11 4.13
N ASP A 153 -5.95 12.12 4.22
CA ASP A 153 -5.59 13.51 4.48
C ASP A 153 -4.93 13.65 5.87
N GLU A 154 -5.47 13.02 6.91
CA GLU A 154 -4.85 12.98 8.25
C GLU A 154 -3.43 12.40 8.24
N LEU A 155 -3.23 11.28 7.53
CA LEU A 155 -1.91 10.66 7.41
C LEU A 155 -0.95 11.53 6.59
N GLN A 156 -1.43 12.21 5.56
CA GLN A 156 -0.64 13.13 4.76
C GLN A 156 -0.23 14.37 5.59
N GLU A 157 -1.15 14.97 6.34
CA GLU A 157 -0.84 16.08 7.25
C GLU A 157 0.20 15.68 8.29
N TRP A 158 0.13 14.44 8.79
CA TRP A 158 1.10 13.92 9.74
C TRP A 158 2.49 13.76 9.13
N ALA A 159 2.56 13.36 7.85
CA ALA A 159 3.79 13.31 7.07
C ALA A 159 4.36 14.72 6.83
N ASP A 160 3.52 15.65 6.39
CA ASP A 160 3.90 17.04 6.06
C ASP A 160 4.35 17.81 7.32
N ALA A 161 3.85 17.45 8.49
CA ALA A 161 4.32 17.98 9.78
C ALA A 161 5.76 17.54 10.14
N GLY A 162 6.44 16.79 9.27
CA GLY A 162 7.83 16.35 9.45
C GLY A 162 8.02 15.27 10.52
N LYS A 163 6.94 14.61 10.92
CA LYS A 163 6.98 13.53 11.92
C LYS A 163 7.46 12.20 11.33
N ILE A 164 7.30 12.03 10.03
CA ILE A 164 7.75 10.87 9.24
C ILE A 164 8.28 11.34 7.89
N ARG A 165 9.07 10.49 7.22
CA ARG A 165 9.57 10.77 5.88
C ARG A 165 8.59 10.26 4.83
N LEU A 166 8.46 10.99 3.72
CA LEU A 166 7.82 10.46 2.53
C LEU A 166 8.72 9.40 1.89
N ALA A 167 8.14 8.33 1.37
CA ALA A 167 8.88 7.26 0.68
C ALA A 167 9.24 7.61 -0.77
N SER A 168 8.61 8.66 -1.35
CA SER A 168 8.80 9.14 -2.72
C SER A 168 8.97 10.67 -2.73
#